data_23f6fbc575632eb390aec25c7ae01450
#
_entry.id   23f6fbc575632eb390aec25c7ae01450
#
_cell.length_a   1.000
_cell.length_b   1.000
_cell.length_c   1.000
_cell.angle_alpha   90.00
_cell.angle_beta   90.00
_cell.angle_gamma   90.00
#
_symmetry.space_group_name_H-M   'P 1'
#
loop_
_entity.id
_entity.type
_entity.pdbx_description
1 polymer ?
#
loop_
_entity_poly.entity_id
_entity_poly.type
_entity_poly.pdbx_seq_one_letter_code
_entity_poly.pdbx_strand_id
1 'polypeptide(L)'
;MFNKTPEQQQAIRNTIKLKMEGRETLTMSDIKTICPAVSTPSPSPELRKKLGITDRYVHVPTTQVIEDIQKLGWNPIEACQVNARKRKGYQRHMIKFVNPDFIVEGRDEYPELLLSNSHDGTTSFTLDVGIFRLICSNGMVIKTQDFGSMKVRHYGYDFEAIKSAVTELMQSIPGYLKQVEEMKQQKLEKDQMLDFARKAAMLRFAKTNEESIEKIVDLSDFLESTRKEDDGDGLWEVFNRIQEKVVNGKFQYAFGKKERKARPVKGFKQQVKLNQDLWELASSYVPEAVVAG
;
A
#
# COMPACT_ATOMS: atom_id res chain seq x y z
N MET A 1 -2.86 -7.48 -29.01
CA MET A 1 -4.02 -6.60 -28.79
C MET A 1 -5.08 -7.37 -28.02
N PHE A 2 -5.25 -7.08 -26.75
CA PHE A 2 -6.26 -7.76 -25.94
C PHE A 2 -7.37 -6.76 -25.58
N ASN A 3 -8.12 -6.33 -26.60
CA ASN A 3 -9.38 -5.63 -26.33
C ASN A 3 -10.39 -6.68 -25.83
N LYS A 4 -10.57 -6.74 -24.51
CA LYS A 4 -11.61 -7.57 -23.91
C LYS A 4 -12.98 -7.09 -24.37
N THR A 5 -13.86 -8.00 -24.78
CA THR A 5 -15.23 -7.66 -25.11
C THR A 5 -15.99 -7.11 -23.89
N PRO A 6 -17.07 -6.35 -24.06
CA PRO A 6 -17.91 -5.88 -22.96
C PRO A 6 -18.37 -7.03 -22.04
N GLU A 7 -18.69 -8.19 -22.59
CA GLU A 7 -19.09 -9.40 -21.86
C GLU A 7 -17.93 -9.96 -21.01
N GLN A 8 -16.71 -10.02 -21.57
CA GLN A 8 -15.53 -10.44 -20.82
C GLN A 8 -15.20 -9.43 -19.69
N GLN A 9 -15.36 -8.13 -19.91
CA GLN A 9 -15.19 -7.13 -18.87
C GLN A 9 -16.24 -7.29 -17.76
N GLN A 10 -17.49 -7.57 -18.11
CA GLN A 10 -18.56 -7.80 -17.12
C GLN A 10 -18.33 -9.08 -16.32
N ALA A 11 -17.86 -10.16 -16.95
CA ALA A 11 -17.49 -11.39 -16.26
C ALA A 11 -16.37 -11.18 -15.24
N ILE A 12 -15.34 -10.40 -15.60
CA ILE A 12 -14.24 -10.04 -14.67
C ILE A 12 -14.78 -9.24 -13.48
N ARG A 13 -15.65 -8.24 -13.72
CA ARG A 13 -16.24 -7.45 -12.63
C ARG A 13 -17.05 -8.33 -11.67
N ASN A 14 -17.85 -9.24 -12.20
CA ASN A 14 -18.63 -10.17 -11.39
C ASN A 14 -17.73 -11.09 -10.57
N THR A 15 -16.64 -11.58 -11.16
CA THR A 15 -15.65 -12.41 -10.46
C THR A 15 -14.98 -11.64 -9.32
N ILE A 16 -14.57 -10.38 -9.55
CA ILE A 16 -13.99 -9.54 -8.51
C ILE A 16 -15.01 -9.28 -7.40
N LYS A 17 -16.23 -8.92 -7.76
CA LYS A 17 -17.30 -8.66 -6.79
C LYS A 17 -17.60 -9.89 -5.91
N LEU A 18 -17.60 -11.09 -6.50
CA LEU A 18 -17.82 -12.34 -5.78
C LEU A 18 -16.65 -12.67 -4.85
N LYS A 19 -15.42 -12.63 -5.38
CA LYS A 19 -14.20 -12.97 -4.63
C LYS A 19 -13.83 -11.95 -3.56
N MET A 20 -14.27 -10.71 -3.67
CA MET A 20 -13.96 -9.60 -2.76
C MET A 20 -15.17 -9.13 -1.94
N GLU A 21 -16.11 -10.02 -1.61
CA GLU A 21 -17.24 -9.75 -0.71
C GLU A 21 -18.02 -8.47 -1.08
N GLY A 22 -18.30 -8.29 -2.36
CA GLY A 22 -19.12 -7.19 -2.86
C GLY A 22 -18.34 -5.91 -3.22
N ARG A 23 -17.01 -5.88 -3.10
CA ARG A 23 -16.24 -4.75 -3.62
C ARG A 23 -16.41 -4.62 -5.13
N GLU A 24 -16.67 -3.42 -5.61
CA GLU A 24 -16.90 -3.13 -7.02
C GLU A 24 -15.67 -2.50 -7.68
N THR A 25 -15.49 -2.81 -8.95
CA THR A 25 -14.48 -2.14 -9.76
C THR A 25 -14.96 -0.76 -10.16
N LEU A 26 -14.04 0.21 -10.19
CA LEU A 26 -14.33 1.57 -10.64
C LEU A 26 -14.25 1.65 -12.17
N THR A 27 -15.18 2.38 -12.77
CA THR A 27 -15.07 2.80 -14.15
C THR A 27 -14.15 4.02 -14.27
N MET A 28 -13.68 4.33 -15.48
CA MET A 28 -12.92 5.56 -15.71
C MET A 28 -13.72 6.82 -15.33
N SER A 29 -15.06 6.78 -15.49
CA SER A 29 -15.95 7.87 -15.08
C SER A 29 -15.96 8.04 -13.56
N ASP A 30 -16.04 6.94 -12.80
CA ASP A 30 -15.99 6.97 -11.34
C ASP A 30 -14.65 7.54 -10.86
N ILE A 31 -13.55 7.06 -11.45
CA ILE A 31 -12.20 7.53 -11.11
C ILE A 31 -12.07 9.04 -11.37
N LYS A 32 -12.54 9.54 -12.52
CA LYS A 32 -12.51 10.97 -12.85
C LYS A 32 -13.35 11.81 -11.89
N THR A 33 -14.44 11.26 -11.41
CA THR A 33 -15.33 11.93 -10.43
C THR A 33 -14.69 11.99 -9.05
N ILE A 34 -14.15 10.87 -8.56
CA ILE A 34 -13.51 10.77 -7.24
C ILE A 34 -12.16 11.50 -7.22
N CYS A 35 -11.43 11.42 -8.32
CA CYS A 35 -10.05 11.85 -8.45
C CYS A 35 -9.82 12.67 -9.74
N PRO A 36 -10.40 13.89 -9.87
CA PRO A 36 -10.29 14.72 -11.09
C PRO A 36 -8.85 14.97 -11.55
N ALA A 37 -7.87 14.95 -10.64
CA ALA A 37 -6.47 15.14 -10.97
C ALA A 37 -5.93 14.13 -12.00
N VAL A 38 -6.51 12.93 -12.12
CA VAL A 38 -6.07 11.90 -13.09
C VAL A 38 -6.19 12.35 -14.54
N SER A 39 -7.15 13.26 -14.82
CA SER A 39 -7.44 13.75 -16.19
C SER A 39 -6.74 15.07 -16.51
N THR A 40 -5.94 15.60 -15.59
CA THR A 40 -5.33 16.91 -15.80
C THR A 40 -4.21 16.82 -16.83
N PRO A 41 -4.23 17.69 -17.85
CA PRO A 41 -3.18 17.72 -18.87
C PRO A 41 -1.85 18.22 -18.31
N SER A 42 -0.79 18.12 -19.11
CA SER A 42 0.50 18.70 -18.76
C SER A 42 0.35 20.19 -18.45
N PRO A 43 0.91 20.67 -17.32
CA PRO A 43 0.84 22.09 -16.99
C PRO A 43 1.55 22.95 -18.04
N SER A 44 0.96 24.09 -18.37
CA SER A 44 1.56 25.05 -19.30
C SER A 44 2.91 25.61 -18.79
N PRO A 45 3.78 26.13 -19.64
CA PRO A 45 5.05 26.71 -19.21
C PRO A 45 4.90 27.77 -18.10
N GLU A 46 3.88 28.63 -18.20
CA GLU A 46 3.57 29.67 -17.22
C GLU A 46 3.16 29.05 -15.88
N LEU A 47 2.34 28.00 -15.94
CA LEU A 47 1.88 27.29 -14.74
C LEU A 47 3.03 26.51 -14.09
N ARG A 48 3.91 25.89 -14.89
CA ARG A 48 5.15 25.23 -14.37
C ARG A 48 5.97 26.22 -13.58
N LYS A 49 6.24 27.39 -14.13
CA LYS A 49 6.97 28.47 -13.45
C LYS A 49 6.29 28.88 -12.15
N LYS A 50 4.97 29.08 -12.17
CA LYS A 50 4.18 29.45 -10.98
C LYS A 50 4.20 28.38 -9.89
N LEU A 51 4.20 27.10 -10.27
CA LEU A 51 4.20 25.95 -9.36
C LEU A 51 5.63 25.55 -8.93
N GLY A 52 6.67 26.12 -9.51
CA GLY A 52 8.08 25.75 -9.26
C GLY A 52 8.41 24.36 -9.83
N ILE A 53 7.76 23.96 -10.92
CA ILE A 53 8.01 22.69 -11.60
C ILE A 53 9.23 22.91 -12.53
N THR A 54 10.24 22.07 -12.36
CA THR A 54 11.48 22.16 -13.17
C THR A 54 11.26 21.67 -14.61
N ASP A 55 12.17 22.08 -15.51
CA ASP A 55 12.14 21.62 -16.92
C ASP A 55 12.41 20.12 -17.07
N ARG A 56 12.93 19.48 -16.03
CA ARG A 56 13.10 18.01 -15.97
C ARG A 56 11.79 17.24 -15.75
N TYR A 57 10.70 17.96 -15.46
CA TYR A 57 9.40 17.30 -15.27
C TYR A 57 8.83 16.85 -16.62
N VAL A 58 8.53 15.57 -16.71
CA VAL A 58 7.80 14.96 -17.82
C VAL A 58 6.43 14.54 -17.32
N HIS A 59 5.40 14.92 -18.06
CA HIS A 59 4.02 14.55 -17.73
C HIS A 59 3.77 13.07 -18.04
N VAL A 60 3.29 12.32 -17.06
CA VAL A 60 2.80 10.95 -17.23
C VAL A 60 1.28 11.00 -17.17
N PRO A 61 0.56 10.74 -18.30
CA PRO A 61 -0.89 10.82 -18.36
C PRO A 61 -1.54 9.66 -17.59
N THR A 62 -2.03 9.94 -16.37
CA THR A 62 -2.54 8.91 -15.46
C THR A 62 -3.69 8.11 -16.05
N THR A 63 -4.58 8.74 -16.82
CA THR A 63 -5.69 8.03 -17.48
C THR A 63 -5.19 6.97 -18.45
N GLN A 64 -4.17 7.28 -19.26
CA GLN A 64 -3.57 6.32 -20.17
C GLN A 64 -2.89 5.17 -19.43
N VAL A 65 -2.17 5.48 -18.34
CA VAL A 65 -1.55 4.45 -17.49
C VAL A 65 -2.60 3.51 -16.91
N ILE A 66 -3.74 4.03 -16.44
CA ILE A 66 -4.85 3.21 -15.92
C ILE A 66 -5.36 2.25 -17.01
N GLU A 67 -5.60 2.75 -18.22
CA GLU A 67 -6.05 1.94 -19.35
C GLU A 67 -5.05 0.84 -19.71
N ASP A 68 -3.77 1.15 -19.65
CA ASP A 68 -2.71 0.19 -19.96
C ASP A 68 -2.55 -0.87 -18.87
N ILE A 69 -2.66 -0.51 -17.62
CA ILE A 69 -2.70 -1.44 -16.49
C ILE A 69 -3.92 -2.37 -16.60
N GLN A 70 -5.07 -1.84 -17.04
CA GLN A 70 -6.28 -2.65 -17.29
C GLN A 70 -6.09 -3.68 -18.42
N LYS A 71 -5.34 -3.33 -19.47
CA LYS A 71 -4.98 -4.30 -20.54
C LYS A 71 -4.17 -5.49 -20.01
N LEU A 72 -3.43 -5.30 -18.92
CA LEU A 72 -2.65 -6.33 -18.25
C LEU A 72 -3.46 -7.16 -17.23
N GLY A 73 -4.78 -6.96 -17.15
CA GLY A 73 -5.68 -7.75 -16.29
C GLY A 73 -5.98 -7.11 -14.93
N TRP A 74 -5.35 -5.99 -14.61
CA TRP A 74 -5.58 -5.30 -13.35
C TRP A 74 -6.77 -4.35 -13.43
N ASN A 75 -7.64 -4.37 -12.42
CA ASN A 75 -8.89 -3.62 -12.42
C ASN A 75 -8.91 -2.63 -11.25
N PRO A 76 -9.23 -1.36 -11.47
CA PRO A 76 -9.23 -0.36 -10.42
C PRO A 76 -10.39 -0.59 -9.44
N ILE A 77 -10.10 -0.51 -8.14
CA ILE A 77 -11.07 -0.71 -7.04
C ILE A 77 -11.14 0.46 -6.08
N GLU A 78 -10.14 1.31 -6.05
CA GLU A 78 -10.10 2.48 -5.18
C GLU A 78 -9.35 3.61 -5.88
N ALA A 79 -9.85 4.84 -5.70
CA ALA A 79 -9.19 6.04 -6.16
C ALA A 79 -9.23 7.10 -5.07
N CYS A 80 -8.14 7.81 -4.86
CA CYS A 80 -8.11 8.95 -3.95
C CYS A 80 -7.14 10.03 -4.41
N GLN A 81 -7.41 11.26 -3.99
CA GLN A 81 -6.50 12.38 -4.20
C GLN A 81 -6.36 13.23 -2.94
N VAL A 82 -5.21 13.85 -2.79
CA VAL A 82 -4.93 14.75 -1.67
C VAL A 82 -5.69 16.06 -1.84
N ASN A 83 -6.28 16.58 -0.77
CA ASN A 83 -6.84 17.93 -0.80
C ASN A 83 -5.73 18.98 -0.90
N ALA A 84 -5.74 19.78 -1.98
CA ALA A 84 -4.77 20.84 -2.19
C ALA A 84 -5.47 22.17 -2.46
N ARG A 85 -5.09 23.21 -1.69
CA ARG A 85 -5.63 24.57 -1.88
C ARG A 85 -4.96 25.29 -3.05
N LYS A 86 -3.62 25.19 -3.17
CA LYS A 86 -2.82 25.95 -4.14
C LYS A 86 -2.58 25.25 -5.47
N ARG A 87 -2.77 23.92 -5.53
CA ARG A 87 -2.44 23.06 -6.69
C ARG A 87 -3.64 22.24 -7.13
N LYS A 88 -4.84 22.83 -7.01
CA LYS A 88 -6.10 22.16 -7.35
C LYS A 88 -6.08 21.67 -8.81
N GLY A 89 -6.40 20.40 -9.00
CA GLY A 89 -6.37 19.73 -10.28
C GLY A 89 -5.05 19.01 -10.59
N TYR A 90 -3.94 19.39 -9.97
CA TYR A 90 -2.59 18.83 -10.24
C TYR A 90 -2.05 18.01 -9.06
N GLN A 91 -2.81 17.89 -7.99
CA GLN A 91 -2.39 17.26 -6.75
C GLN A 91 -2.12 15.78 -6.90
N ARG A 92 -1.39 15.25 -5.91
CA ARG A 92 -1.12 13.83 -5.81
C ARG A 92 -2.41 13.04 -5.70
N HIS A 93 -2.42 11.94 -6.44
CA HIS A 93 -3.50 10.97 -6.49
C HIS A 93 -2.95 9.54 -6.49
N MET A 94 -3.79 8.60 -6.11
CA MET A 94 -3.48 7.18 -6.01
C MET A 94 -4.66 6.37 -6.53
N ILE A 95 -4.35 5.31 -7.25
CA ILE A 95 -5.32 4.32 -7.73
C ILE A 95 -4.84 2.94 -7.30
N LYS A 96 -5.73 2.14 -6.71
CA LYS A 96 -5.47 0.75 -6.39
C LYS A 96 -6.15 -0.16 -7.39
N PHE A 97 -5.46 -1.22 -7.74
CA PHE A 97 -5.94 -2.21 -8.69
C PHE A 97 -5.83 -3.61 -8.10
N VAL A 98 -6.73 -4.48 -8.51
CA VAL A 98 -6.67 -5.92 -8.26
C VAL A 98 -6.67 -6.68 -9.58
N ASN A 99 -6.04 -7.85 -9.57
CA ASN A 99 -6.14 -8.79 -10.65
C ASN A 99 -6.84 -10.06 -10.12
N PRO A 100 -8.00 -10.46 -10.69
CA PRO A 100 -8.76 -11.62 -10.23
C PRO A 100 -7.99 -12.93 -10.28
N ASP A 101 -6.95 -13.03 -11.13
CA ASP A 101 -6.11 -14.22 -11.24
C ASP A 101 -5.24 -14.46 -9.99
N PHE A 102 -5.02 -13.42 -9.18
CA PHE A 102 -4.29 -13.51 -7.91
C PHE A 102 -5.19 -13.58 -6.67
N ILE A 103 -6.51 -13.51 -6.82
CA ILE A 103 -7.44 -13.67 -5.72
C ILE A 103 -7.80 -15.16 -5.61
N VAL A 104 -7.27 -15.80 -4.56
CA VAL A 104 -7.50 -17.24 -4.31
C VAL A 104 -8.67 -17.39 -3.37
N GLU A 105 -9.64 -18.26 -3.75
CA GLU A 105 -10.79 -18.57 -2.91
C GLU A 105 -10.34 -19.23 -1.59
N GLY A 106 -10.92 -18.78 -0.48
CA GLY A 106 -10.57 -19.25 0.86
C GLY A 106 -9.30 -18.62 1.45
N ARG A 107 -8.64 -17.67 0.75
CA ARG A 107 -7.57 -16.85 1.28
C ARG A 107 -8.07 -15.43 1.53
N ASP A 108 -7.69 -14.88 2.66
CA ASP A 108 -8.00 -13.48 2.99
C ASP A 108 -7.03 -12.50 2.32
N GLU A 109 -5.82 -12.95 2.02
CA GLU A 109 -4.75 -12.14 1.47
C GLU A 109 -4.78 -12.15 -0.06
N TYR A 110 -4.66 -10.97 -0.65
CA TYR A 110 -4.53 -10.78 -2.09
C TYR A 110 -3.62 -9.59 -2.41
N PRO A 111 -2.90 -9.64 -3.55
CA PRO A 111 -2.06 -8.52 -3.97
C PRO A 111 -2.89 -7.40 -4.58
N GLU A 112 -2.52 -6.16 -4.27
CA GLU A 112 -2.98 -4.96 -4.95
C GLU A 112 -1.80 -4.26 -5.63
N LEU A 113 -2.03 -3.69 -6.81
CA LEU A 113 -1.11 -2.78 -7.46
C LEU A 113 -1.51 -1.34 -7.12
N LEU A 114 -0.55 -0.55 -6.65
CA LEU A 114 -0.76 0.84 -6.27
C LEU A 114 -0.06 1.76 -7.26
N LEU A 115 -0.83 2.54 -7.98
CA LEU A 115 -0.34 3.63 -8.81
C LEU A 115 -0.39 4.93 -8.01
N SER A 116 0.72 5.64 -7.92
CA SER A 116 0.77 7.00 -7.36
C SER A 116 1.39 7.96 -8.36
N ASN A 117 0.77 9.13 -8.51
CA ASN A 117 1.26 10.18 -9.41
C ASN A 117 0.88 11.57 -8.91
N SER A 118 1.50 12.60 -9.46
CA SER A 118 1.05 14.00 -9.35
C SER A 118 1.43 14.78 -10.62
N HIS A 119 0.60 15.74 -10.98
CA HIS A 119 0.88 16.60 -12.13
C HIS A 119 1.46 17.97 -11.72
N ASP A 120 1.76 18.14 -10.43
CA ASP A 120 2.36 19.35 -9.86
C ASP A 120 3.85 19.22 -9.54
N GLY A 121 4.50 18.13 -9.96
CA GLY A 121 5.92 17.87 -9.74
C GLY A 121 6.31 17.52 -8.30
N THR A 122 5.35 17.36 -7.37
CA THR A 122 5.65 17.05 -5.95
C THR A 122 5.85 15.58 -5.66
N THR A 123 5.38 14.70 -6.55
CA THR A 123 5.50 13.26 -6.39
C THR A 123 5.87 12.64 -7.73
N SER A 124 6.86 11.77 -7.72
CA SER A 124 7.20 10.95 -8.88
C SER A 124 6.07 9.95 -9.14
N PHE A 125 5.88 9.57 -10.38
CA PHE A 125 5.11 8.41 -10.74
C PHE A 125 5.72 7.16 -10.10
N THR A 126 4.90 6.33 -9.44
CA THR A 126 5.32 5.04 -8.86
C THR A 126 4.25 3.99 -9.08
N LEU A 127 4.72 2.75 -9.27
CA LEU A 127 3.93 1.53 -9.17
C LEU A 127 4.51 0.70 -8.04
N ASP A 128 3.67 0.32 -7.09
CA ASP A 128 4.05 -0.46 -5.93
C ASP A 128 3.09 -1.66 -5.79
N VAL A 129 3.54 -2.77 -5.20
CA VAL A 129 2.68 -3.89 -4.81
C VAL A 129 2.38 -3.80 -3.32
N GLY A 130 1.16 -4.07 -2.95
CA GLY A 130 0.74 -4.29 -1.57
C GLY A 130 0.08 -5.64 -1.41
N ILE A 131 0.16 -6.23 -0.21
CA ILE A 131 -0.67 -7.36 0.19
C ILE A 131 -1.79 -6.83 1.08
N PHE A 132 -3.01 -7.19 0.76
CA PHE A 132 -4.20 -6.74 1.46
C PHE A 132 -4.98 -7.93 1.99
N ARG A 133 -5.76 -7.69 3.05
CA ARG A 133 -6.68 -8.67 3.61
C ARG A 133 -8.11 -8.21 3.39
N LEU A 134 -9.00 -9.15 3.04
CA LEU A 134 -10.43 -8.87 2.87
C LEU A 134 -11.08 -8.38 4.16
N ILE A 135 -10.69 -8.96 5.29
CA ILE A 135 -11.25 -8.68 6.62
C ILE A 135 -10.77 -7.38 7.26
N CYS A 136 -9.75 -6.73 6.74
CA CYS A 136 -9.29 -5.47 7.29
C CYS A 136 -9.11 -4.41 6.21
N SER A 137 -9.52 -3.18 6.52
CA SER A 137 -9.26 -2.00 5.67
C SER A 137 -7.80 -1.52 5.73
N ASN A 138 -6.95 -2.23 6.46
CA ASN A 138 -5.55 -1.90 6.64
C ASN A 138 -4.77 -2.46 5.46
N GLY A 139 -4.64 -1.67 4.41
CA GLY A 139 -3.78 -2.03 3.32
C GLY A 139 -2.32 -2.05 3.76
N MET A 140 -1.62 -3.15 3.51
CA MET A 140 -0.19 -3.27 3.70
C MET A 140 0.51 -3.03 2.38
N VAL A 141 1.34 -2.01 2.32
CA VAL A 141 2.21 -1.75 1.18
C VAL A 141 3.56 -2.38 1.46
N ILE A 142 3.89 -3.41 0.72
CA ILE A 142 5.22 -4.03 0.76
C ILE A 142 6.09 -3.29 -0.24
N LYS A 143 7.17 -2.68 0.24
CA LYS A 143 8.23 -2.24 -0.66
C LYS A 143 9.05 -3.45 -1.02
N THR A 144 9.18 -3.66 -2.30
CA THR A 144 10.21 -4.50 -2.83
C THR A 144 11.53 -3.75 -2.71
N GLN A 145 12.39 -4.09 -1.77
CA GLN A 145 13.73 -3.48 -1.69
C GLN A 145 14.52 -3.67 -2.98
N ASP A 146 14.31 -4.79 -3.66
CA ASP A 146 15.00 -5.15 -4.90
C ASP A 146 14.26 -4.72 -6.17
N PHE A 147 12.96 -4.52 -6.09
CA PHE A 147 12.12 -4.02 -7.18
C PHE A 147 11.61 -2.62 -6.84
N GLY A 148 12.52 -1.74 -6.48
CA GLY A 148 12.22 -0.40 -6.05
C GLY A 148 11.05 0.18 -6.82
N SER A 149 10.16 0.92 -6.12
CA SER A 149 9.11 1.68 -6.79
C SER A 149 9.64 2.10 -8.15
N MET A 150 9.11 1.54 -9.24
CA MET A 150 9.65 1.83 -10.56
C MET A 150 9.37 3.31 -10.78
N LYS A 151 10.37 4.11 -10.46
CA LYS A 151 10.40 5.50 -10.88
C LYS A 151 10.57 5.40 -12.39
N VAL A 152 9.47 5.43 -13.12
CA VAL A 152 9.52 5.73 -14.54
C VAL A 152 10.24 7.07 -14.62
N ARG A 153 11.56 6.98 -14.81
CA ARG A 153 12.39 8.17 -15.01
C ARG A 153 11.87 8.81 -16.28
N HIS A 154 11.45 9.97 -16.17
CA HIS A 154 10.91 10.97 -17.05
C HIS A 154 11.56 11.07 -18.46
N TYR A 155 11.56 9.96 -19.21
CA TYR A 155 11.91 9.96 -20.64
C TYR A 155 10.69 9.97 -21.56
N GLY A 156 9.52 10.29 -21.01
CA GLY A 156 8.24 10.22 -21.70
C GLY A 156 7.41 9.01 -21.25
N TYR A 157 6.12 9.08 -21.54
CA TYR A 157 5.22 7.95 -21.34
C TYR A 157 5.59 6.84 -22.33
N ASP A 158 5.85 5.64 -21.81
CA ASP A 158 6.15 4.45 -22.59
C ASP A 158 5.36 3.26 -22.03
N PHE A 159 4.50 2.68 -22.88
CA PHE A 159 3.68 1.53 -22.52
C PHE A 159 4.53 0.29 -22.20
N GLU A 160 5.61 0.03 -22.95
CA GLU A 160 6.46 -1.12 -22.73
C GLU A 160 7.19 -1.01 -21.39
N ALA A 161 7.55 0.19 -20.95
CA ALA A 161 8.09 0.41 -19.61
C ALA A 161 7.06 0.11 -18.51
N ILE A 162 5.81 0.51 -18.68
CA ILE A 162 4.72 0.19 -17.74
C ILE A 162 4.47 -1.32 -17.71
N LYS A 163 4.41 -1.97 -18.87
CA LYS A 163 4.21 -3.41 -19.00
C LYS A 163 5.34 -4.20 -18.34
N SER A 164 6.60 -3.81 -18.58
CA SER A 164 7.76 -4.41 -17.91
C SER A 164 7.66 -4.29 -16.40
N ALA A 165 7.35 -3.09 -15.90
CA ALA A 165 7.15 -2.82 -14.49
C ALA A 165 6.10 -3.71 -13.85
N VAL A 166 4.92 -3.75 -14.45
CA VAL A 166 3.81 -4.57 -13.94
C VAL A 166 4.19 -6.06 -14.00
N THR A 167 4.88 -6.51 -15.06
CA THR A 167 5.33 -7.90 -15.19
C THR A 167 6.33 -8.28 -14.09
N GLU A 168 7.32 -7.44 -13.83
CA GLU A 168 8.28 -7.65 -12.74
C GLU A 168 7.60 -7.72 -11.37
N LEU A 169 6.67 -6.79 -11.12
CA LEU A 169 5.88 -6.79 -9.90
C LEU A 169 5.03 -8.08 -9.77
N MET A 170 4.40 -8.54 -10.85
CA MET A 170 3.66 -9.81 -10.86
C MET A 170 4.55 -11.01 -10.53
N GLN A 171 5.78 -11.04 -11.01
CA GLN A 171 6.74 -12.12 -10.71
C GLN A 171 7.14 -12.15 -9.24
N SER A 172 7.11 -11.03 -8.53
CA SER A 172 7.45 -10.96 -7.11
C SER A 172 6.31 -11.42 -6.18
N ILE A 173 5.05 -11.40 -6.64
CA ILE A 173 3.86 -11.73 -5.84
C ILE A 173 3.94 -13.11 -5.17
N PRO A 174 4.30 -14.21 -5.89
CA PRO A 174 4.39 -15.54 -5.26
C PRO A 174 5.34 -15.56 -4.06
N GLY A 175 6.46 -14.84 -4.14
CA GLY A 175 7.42 -14.72 -3.03
C GLY A 175 6.81 -14.08 -1.79
N TYR A 176 6.02 -13.01 -1.96
CA TYR A 176 5.34 -12.36 -0.84
C TYR A 176 4.25 -13.22 -0.22
N LEU A 177 3.47 -13.91 -1.05
CA LEU A 177 2.44 -14.83 -0.55
C LEU A 177 3.09 -15.99 0.23
N LYS A 178 4.26 -16.48 -0.22
CA LYS A 178 5.02 -17.47 0.52
C LYS A 178 5.49 -16.94 1.88
N GLN A 179 6.00 -15.71 1.93
CA GLN A 179 6.39 -15.08 3.21
C GLN A 179 5.21 -14.95 4.16
N VAL A 180 4.00 -14.61 3.68
CA VAL A 180 2.79 -14.61 4.50
C VAL A 180 2.52 -16.00 5.09
N GLU A 181 2.61 -17.07 4.29
CA GLU A 181 2.43 -18.43 4.78
C GLU A 181 3.50 -18.83 5.82
N GLU A 182 4.75 -18.42 5.61
CA GLU A 182 5.83 -18.63 6.57
C GLU A 182 5.55 -17.88 7.90
N MET A 183 5.06 -16.64 7.84
CA MET A 183 4.64 -15.89 9.02
C MET A 183 3.47 -16.55 9.75
N LYS A 184 2.49 -17.14 9.03
CA LYS A 184 1.38 -17.87 9.64
C LYS A 184 1.83 -19.13 10.37
N GLN A 185 2.89 -19.78 9.90
CA GLN A 185 3.45 -20.98 10.53
C GLN A 185 4.35 -20.65 11.73
N GLN A 186 4.89 -19.44 11.79
CA GLN A 186 5.78 -19.01 12.87
C GLN A 186 4.97 -18.58 14.09
N LYS A 187 5.18 -19.25 15.22
CA LYS A 187 4.64 -18.86 16.53
C LYS A 187 5.64 -17.97 17.27
N LEU A 188 5.12 -17.01 18.00
CA LEU A 188 5.91 -16.12 18.84
C LEU A 188 5.64 -16.41 20.32
N GLU A 189 6.71 -16.50 21.09
CA GLU A 189 6.63 -16.48 22.55
C GLU A 189 6.27 -15.07 23.06
N LYS A 190 5.73 -14.99 24.28
CA LYS A 190 5.26 -13.72 24.85
C LYS A 190 6.32 -12.61 24.81
N ASP A 191 7.57 -12.95 25.13
CA ASP A 191 8.68 -11.99 25.12
C ASP A 191 9.01 -11.51 23.70
N GLN A 192 8.88 -12.38 22.71
CA GLN A 192 9.05 -12.02 21.29
C GLN A 192 7.92 -11.11 20.80
N MET A 193 6.66 -11.36 21.23
CA MET A 193 5.54 -10.47 20.91
C MET A 193 5.74 -9.07 21.50
N LEU A 194 6.21 -8.98 22.75
CA LEU A 194 6.51 -7.70 23.41
C LEU A 194 7.69 -6.99 22.73
N ASP A 195 8.73 -7.72 22.35
CA ASP A 195 9.86 -7.16 21.60
C ASP A 195 9.42 -6.62 20.24
N PHE A 196 8.57 -7.37 19.52
CA PHE A 196 8.00 -6.90 18.24
C PHE A 196 7.14 -5.64 18.47
N ALA A 197 6.25 -5.62 19.45
CA ALA A 197 5.43 -4.45 19.78
C ALA A 197 6.30 -3.22 20.12
N ARG A 198 7.38 -3.41 20.89
CA ARG A 198 8.35 -2.37 21.25
C ARG A 198 9.03 -1.78 20.00
N LYS A 199 9.59 -2.63 19.16
CA LYS A 199 10.25 -2.20 17.92
C LYS A 199 9.27 -1.51 16.96
N ALA A 200 8.05 -2.02 16.82
CA ALA A 200 7.01 -1.40 16.01
C ALA A 200 6.57 -0.02 16.55
N ALA A 201 6.46 0.12 17.86
CA ALA A 201 6.20 1.42 18.48
C ALA A 201 7.33 2.42 18.23
N MET A 202 8.60 1.98 18.21
CA MET A 202 9.74 2.82 17.86
C MET A 202 9.69 3.32 16.40
N LEU A 203 9.19 2.53 15.46
CA LEU A 203 8.96 2.99 14.08
C LEU A 203 7.97 4.15 14.03
N ARG A 204 6.97 4.15 14.92
CA ARG A 204 5.98 5.22 15.04
C ARG A 204 6.55 6.46 15.73
N PHE A 205 7.42 6.27 16.71
CA PHE A 205 8.04 7.31 17.54
C PHE A 205 9.54 7.39 17.29
N ALA A 206 9.96 7.59 16.05
CA ALA A 206 11.33 7.48 15.54
C ALA A 206 12.42 8.32 16.28
N LYS A 207 12.04 9.17 17.24
CA LYS A 207 12.97 9.96 18.07
C LYS A 207 13.13 9.39 19.49
N THR A 208 12.56 8.22 19.74
CA THR A 208 12.50 7.60 21.07
C THR A 208 13.41 6.38 21.09
N ASN A 209 14.16 6.14 22.17
CA ASN A 209 14.95 4.94 22.38
C ASN A 209 14.11 3.85 23.08
N GLU A 210 14.64 2.62 23.13
CA GLU A 210 13.97 1.46 23.72
C GLU A 210 13.54 1.68 25.18
N GLU A 211 14.41 2.24 26.01
CA GLU A 211 14.12 2.48 27.43
C GLU A 211 13.01 3.51 27.67
N SER A 212 12.80 4.39 26.70
CA SER A 212 11.84 5.48 26.80
C SER A 212 10.48 5.14 26.16
N ILE A 213 10.41 4.15 25.27
CA ILE A 213 9.18 3.85 24.55
C ILE A 213 8.08 3.31 25.49
N GLU A 214 8.45 2.47 26.47
CA GLU A 214 7.51 1.90 27.44
C GLU A 214 6.95 2.95 28.42
N LYS A 215 7.64 4.09 28.56
CA LYS A 215 7.12 5.26 29.30
C LYS A 215 6.12 6.08 28.50
N ILE A 216 6.07 5.83 27.19
CA ILE A 216 5.22 6.58 26.25
C ILE A 216 3.99 5.76 25.88
N VAL A 217 4.11 4.45 25.66
CA VAL A 217 3.02 3.58 25.23
C VAL A 217 2.95 2.34 26.11
N ASP A 218 1.74 1.84 26.34
CA ASP A 218 1.56 0.50 26.89
C ASP A 218 1.68 -0.50 25.74
N LEU A 219 2.71 -1.36 25.79
CA LEU A 219 2.95 -2.36 24.76
C LEU A 219 1.85 -3.43 24.72
N SER A 220 1.11 -3.65 25.82
CA SER A 220 -0.01 -4.59 25.83
C SER A 220 -1.15 -4.13 24.93
N ASP A 221 -1.39 -2.82 24.82
CA ASP A 221 -2.38 -2.26 23.91
C ASP A 221 -2.13 -2.69 22.44
N PHE A 222 -0.86 -2.86 22.04
CA PHE A 222 -0.51 -3.28 20.68
C PHE A 222 -0.79 -4.76 20.44
N LEU A 223 -0.85 -5.55 21.48
CA LEU A 223 -1.10 -6.99 21.42
C LEU A 223 -2.58 -7.36 21.59
N GLU A 224 -3.43 -6.41 21.98
CA GLU A 224 -4.86 -6.62 22.02
C GLU A 224 -5.46 -6.81 20.64
N SER A 225 -6.15 -7.92 20.45
CA SER A 225 -6.89 -8.20 19.22
C SER A 225 -8.19 -7.40 19.14
N THR A 226 -8.47 -6.80 18.00
CA THR A 226 -9.76 -6.17 17.69
C THR A 226 -10.66 -7.09 16.84
N ARG A 227 -10.13 -8.22 16.38
CA ARG A 227 -10.80 -9.20 15.52
C ARG A 227 -10.45 -10.62 15.96
N LYS A 228 -11.38 -11.55 15.78
CA LYS A 228 -11.15 -12.97 16.09
C LYS A 228 -10.05 -13.59 15.22
N GLU A 229 -10.00 -13.17 13.97
CA GLU A 229 -9.03 -13.65 12.98
C GLU A 229 -7.58 -13.24 13.30
N ASP A 230 -7.42 -12.23 14.14
CA ASP A 230 -6.11 -11.75 14.60
C ASP A 230 -5.82 -12.19 16.05
N ASP A 231 -6.65 -13.08 16.63
CA ASP A 231 -6.46 -13.60 17.97
C ASP A 231 -5.59 -14.88 17.91
N GLY A 232 -4.40 -14.80 18.47
CA GLY A 232 -3.45 -15.91 18.42
C GLY A 232 -2.00 -15.49 18.72
N ASP A 233 -1.11 -16.49 18.70
CA ASP A 233 0.32 -16.36 18.93
C ASP A 233 1.16 -16.45 17.66
N GLY A 234 0.53 -16.60 16.49
CA GLY A 234 1.22 -16.62 15.21
C GLY A 234 1.77 -15.25 14.84
N LEU A 235 2.93 -15.23 14.19
CA LEU A 235 3.58 -13.98 13.75
C LEU A 235 2.65 -13.14 12.85
N TRP A 236 1.86 -13.80 11.99
CA TRP A 236 0.93 -13.11 11.10
C TRP A 236 -0.19 -12.41 11.84
N GLU A 237 -0.81 -13.07 12.84
CA GLU A 237 -1.85 -12.49 13.68
C GLU A 237 -1.29 -11.34 14.52
N VAL A 238 -0.14 -11.53 15.15
CA VAL A 238 0.56 -10.49 15.94
C VAL A 238 0.93 -9.30 15.07
N PHE A 239 1.47 -9.53 13.87
CA PHE A 239 1.79 -8.49 12.91
C PHE A 239 0.54 -7.64 12.56
N ASN A 240 -0.59 -8.27 12.26
CA ASN A 240 -1.81 -7.57 11.87
C ASN A 240 -2.37 -6.71 13.01
N ARG A 241 -2.36 -7.21 14.26
CA ARG A 241 -2.74 -6.42 15.45
C ARG A 241 -1.88 -5.17 15.59
N ILE A 242 -0.57 -5.36 15.56
CA ILE A 242 0.40 -4.28 15.73
C ILE A 242 0.30 -3.27 14.57
N GLN A 243 0.21 -3.74 13.33
CA GLN A 243 0.06 -2.88 12.17
C GLN A 243 -1.21 -2.01 12.27
N GLU A 244 -2.34 -2.60 12.66
CA GLU A 244 -3.58 -1.84 12.83
C GLU A 244 -3.42 -0.72 13.86
N LYS A 245 -2.82 -1.00 15.00
CA LYS A 245 -2.58 -0.01 16.05
C LYS A 245 -1.61 1.08 15.57
N VAL A 246 -0.46 0.68 15.06
CA VAL A 246 0.61 1.59 14.65
C VAL A 246 0.20 2.49 13.48
N VAL A 247 -0.47 1.97 12.46
CA VAL A 247 -0.87 2.72 11.27
C VAL A 247 -2.13 3.56 11.54
N ASN A 248 -3.15 2.97 12.16
CA ASN A 248 -4.45 3.64 12.37
C ASN A 248 -4.54 4.41 13.68
N GLY A 249 -3.53 4.34 14.55
CA GLY A 249 -3.51 5.11 15.78
C GLY A 249 -4.55 4.66 16.80
N LYS A 250 -4.87 3.37 16.86
CA LYS A 250 -5.84 2.82 17.81
C LYS A 250 -5.20 2.47 19.16
N PHE A 251 -4.46 3.41 19.74
CA PHE A 251 -3.81 3.28 21.05
C PHE A 251 -3.69 4.65 21.72
N GLN A 252 -3.37 4.64 23.03
CA GLN A 252 -3.06 5.84 23.80
C GLN A 252 -1.55 5.97 24.01
N TYR A 253 -1.08 7.21 24.16
CA TYR A 253 0.33 7.47 24.44
C TYR A 253 0.51 8.67 25.37
N ALA A 254 1.53 8.62 26.22
CA ALA A 254 1.90 9.71 27.09
C ALA A 254 2.60 10.84 26.33
N PHE A 255 2.16 12.07 26.55
CA PHE A 255 2.79 13.28 26.02
C PHE A 255 2.97 14.29 27.15
N GLY A 256 4.14 14.27 27.77
CA GLY A 256 4.40 14.99 29.01
C GLY A 256 3.54 14.43 30.15
N LYS A 257 2.75 15.29 30.80
CA LYS A 257 1.82 14.90 31.91
C LYS A 257 0.42 14.48 31.41
N LYS A 258 0.20 14.37 30.09
CA LYS A 258 -1.13 14.11 29.51
C LYS A 258 -1.10 12.84 28.67
N GLU A 259 -2.17 12.07 28.73
CA GLU A 259 -2.45 11.02 27.78
C GLU A 259 -3.12 11.59 26.53
N ARG A 260 -2.77 11.05 25.38
CA ARG A 260 -3.34 11.40 24.08
C ARG A 260 -3.67 10.15 23.30
N LYS A 261 -4.80 10.19 22.60
CA LYS A 261 -5.14 9.17 21.60
C LYS A 261 -4.30 9.38 20.35
N ALA A 262 -3.64 8.34 19.90
CA ALA A 262 -2.90 8.37 18.65
C ALA A 262 -3.87 8.60 17.47
N ARG A 263 -3.40 9.29 16.44
CA ARG A 263 -4.17 9.56 15.22
C ARG A 263 -3.65 8.67 14.09
N PRO A 264 -4.50 8.29 13.12
CA PRO A 264 -4.04 7.60 11.93
C PRO A 264 -2.91 8.36 11.24
N VAL A 265 -1.96 7.65 10.66
CA VAL A 265 -0.93 8.24 9.81
C VAL A 265 -1.60 8.72 8.53
N LYS A 266 -1.67 10.03 8.34
CA LYS A 266 -2.39 10.64 7.19
C LYS A 266 -1.51 10.82 5.95
N GLY A 267 -0.21 10.89 6.12
CA GLY A 267 0.73 11.11 5.02
C GLY A 267 0.95 9.83 4.23
N PHE A 268 0.54 9.78 2.95
CA PHE A 268 0.72 8.60 2.11
C PHE A 268 2.16 8.04 2.15
N LYS A 269 3.19 8.90 1.93
CA LYS A 269 4.59 8.47 2.00
C LYS A 269 4.97 7.89 3.37
N GLN A 270 4.40 8.45 4.44
CA GLN A 270 4.64 7.96 5.79
C GLN A 270 3.94 6.62 6.03
N GLN A 271 2.71 6.44 5.52
CA GLN A 271 2.02 5.15 5.59
C GLN A 271 2.80 4.07 4.84
N VAL A 272 3.20 4.35 3.60
CA VAL A 272 3.99 3.41 2.78
C VAL A 272 5.26 3.04 3.51
N LYS A 273 6.05 4.03 3.95
CA LYS A 273 7.30 3.75 4.68
C LYS A 273 7.06 2.95 5.95
N LEU A 274 6.07 3.32 6.76
CA LEU A 274 5.79 2.64 8.03
C LEU A 274 5.37 1.18 7.81
N ASN A 275 4.54 0.92 6.80
CA ASN A 275 4.15 -0.45 6.46
C ASN A 275 5.35 -1.28 5.97
N GLN A 276 6.25 -0.68 5.20
CA GLN A 276 7.48 -1.31 4.74
C GLN A 276 8.41 -1.68 5.92
N ASP A 277 8.65 -0.71 6.79
CA ASP A 277 9.49 -0.92 7.98
C ASP A 277 8.88 -1.99 8.91
N LEU A 278 7.54 -2.04 9.04
CA LEU A 278 6.83 -3.08 9.78
C LEU A 278 6.95 -4.46 9.14
N TRP A 279 6.86 -4.54 7.80
CA TRP A 279 7.04 -5.79 7.09
C TRP A 279 8.46 -6.34 7.23
N GLU A 280 9.47 -5.49 7.06
CA GLU A 280 10.87 -5.84 7.26
C GLU A 280 11.11 -6.35 8.70
N LEU A 281 10.52 -5.65 9.68
CA LEU A 281 10.58 -6.07 11.07
C LEU A 281 9.93 -7.43 11.29
N ALA A 282 8.72 -7.68 10.76
CA ALA A 282 8.05 -8.97 10.87
C ALA A 282 8.85 -10.09 10.20
N SER A 283 9.40 -9.82 9.02
CA SER A 283 10.23 -10.78 8.29
C SER A 283 11.46 -11.22 9.07
N SER A 284 12.00 -10.36 9.94
CA SER A 284 13.16 -10.71 10.80
C SER A 284 12.86 -11.75 11.89
N TYR A 285 11.59 -12.03 12.16
CA TYR A 285 11.17 -13.08 13.10
C TYR A 285 10.92 -14.42 12.42
N VAL A 286 10.94 -14.48 11.11
CA VAL A 286 10.90 -15.74 10.37
C VAL A 286 12.33 -16.30 10.35
N PRO A 287 12.57 -17.54 10.87
CA PRO A 287 13.89 -18.15 10.79
C PRO A 287 14.36 -18.26 9.35
N GLU A 288 15.62 -17.93 9.08
CA GLU A 288 16.22 -18.26 7.79
C GLU A 288 16.13 -19.77 7.59
N ALA A 289 15.52 -20.20 6.48
CA ALA A 289 15.50 -21.61 6.15
C ALA A 289 16.97 -22.08 6.06
N VAL A 290 17.36 -22.96 6.99
CA VAL A 290 18.65 -23.62 6.94
C VAL A 290 18.67 -24.35 5.59
N VAL A 291 19.43 -23.85 4.65
CA VAL A 291 19.69 -24.53 3.38
C VAL A 291 20.42 -25.81 3.77
N ALA A 292 19.65 -26.90 3.87
CA ALA A 292 20.25 -28.24 4.02
C ALA A 292 21.09 -28.48 2.78
N GLY A 293 22.41 -28.50 2.97
CA GLY A 293 23.41 -28.75 1.96
C GLY A 293 23.32 -30.16 1.34
#